data_9d1465f7f77de6539994535191f37e60
#
_entry.id   9d1465f7f77de6539994535191f37e60
#
_cell.length_a   1.000
_cell.length_b   1.000
_cell.length_c   1.000
_cell.angle_alpha   90.00
_cell.angle_beta   90.00
_cell.angle_gamma   90.00
#
_symmetry.space_group_name_H-M   'P 1'
#
loop_
_entity.id
_entity.type
_entity.pdbx_description
1 polymer ?
#
loop_
_entity_poly.entity_id
_entity_poly.type
_entity_poly.pdbx_seq_one_letter_code
_entity_poly.pdbx_strand_id
1 'polypeptide(L)'
;MDIEYANYLLEKTTEDYNLIAEDYTRTRAYVPEDIRDLGKYAFAGERVLDSGCANGRLYEILKDKEINYFGIDISKKLIQIANQKYPKAKFQTADALNLPFSENFFDKIYSISILHNIPSRKFQLQYLKEASRVLKPGGLLILRVWDFWRRKAAFKLILKHTFLKLINRSKLDFKDVFVPWKSSGGKIIAERYFHCFTKMELENLVKKAGFKVKKNWRGGKDPGTNIYLIAKKPL
;
A
#
# COMPACT_ATOMS: atom_id res chain seq x y z
N MET A 1 7.62 18.12 -3.50
CA MET A 1 8.91 17.52 -3.99
C MET A 1 8.92 17.62 -5.50
N ASP A 2 10.11 17.80 -6.10
CA ASP A 2 10.26 17.75 -7.54
C ASP A 2 10.07 16.32 -8.09
N ILE A 3 9.86 16.21 -9.41
CA ILE A 3 9.53 14.94 -10.05
C ILE A 3 10.74 13.99 -10.13
N GLU A 4 11.95 14.53 -10.26
CA GLU A 4 13.18 13.72 -10.32
C GLU A 4 13.43 13.03 -8.98
N TYR A 5 13.28 13.76 -7.88
CA TYR A 5 13.41 13.18 -6.55
C TYR A 5 12.29 12.19 -6.23
N ALA A 6 11.06 12.44 -6.72
CA ALA A 6 9.97 11.49 -6.58
C ALA A 6 10.23 10.18 -7.34
N ASN A 7 10.79 10.24 -8.56
CA ASN A 7 11.23 9.05 -9.31
C ASN A 7 12.35 8.29 -8.58
N TYR A 8 13.36 9.01 -8.10
CA TYR A 8 14.42 8.40 -7.27
C TYR A 8 13.82 7.65 -6.06
N LEU A 9 12.81 8.19 -5.38
CA LEU A 9 12.16 7.54 -4.25
C LEU A 9 11.35 6.29 -4.65
N LEU A 10 10.78 6.24 -5.86
CA LEU A 10 10.14 5.02 -6.39
C LEU A 10 11.17 3.91 -6.63
N GLU A 11 12.29 4.24 -7.28
CA GLU A 11 13.39 3.30 -7.52
C GLU A 11 13.96 2.80 -6.19
N LYS A 12 14.28 3.72 -5.28
CA LYS A 12 14.73 3.38 -3.92
C LYS A 12 13.75 2.49 -3.17
N THR A 13 12.45 2.74 -3.28
CA THR A 13 11.43 1.90 -2.65
C THR A 13 11.49 0.47 -3.19
N THR A 14 11.66 0.30 -4.50
CA THR A 14 11.83 -1.00 -5.15
C THR A 14 13.07 -1.73 -4.63
N GLU A 15 14.21 -1.03 -4.56
CA GLU A 15 15.47 -1.57 -4.05
C GLU A 15 15.35 -1.96 -2.58
N ASP A 16 14.80 -1.08 -1.74
CA ASP A 16 14.61 -1.33 -0.31
C ASP A 16 13.77 -2.59 -0.07
N TYR A 17 12.63 -2.75 -0.77
CA TYR A 17 11.78 -3.93 -0.59
C TYR A 17 12.40 -5.21 -1.17
N ASN A 18 13.20 -5.13 -2.24
CA ASN A 18 14.00 -6.27 -2.70
C ASN A 18 15.08 -6.65 -1.66
N LEU A 19 15.74 -5.66 -1.07
CA LEU A 19 16.80 -5.89 -0.09
C LEU A 19 16.28 -6.57 1.19
N ILE A 20 15.12 -6.13 1.68
CA ILE A 20 14.55 -6.65 2.94
C ILE A 20 13.59 -7.83 2.75
N ALA A 21 13.39 -8.35 1.53
CA ALA A 21 12.30 -9.28 1.19
C ALA A 21 12.20 -10.50 2.11
N GLU A 22 13.32 -11.14 2.44
CA GLU A 22 13.36 -12.32 3.33
C GLU A 22 13.03 -11.96 4.78
N ASP A 23 13.65 -10.90 5.31
CA ASP A 23 13.40 -10.43 6.66
C ASP A 23 11.96 -9.88 6.81
N TYR A 24 11.47 -9.20 5.77
CA TYR A 24 10.07 -8.79 5.67
C TYR A 24 9.13 -10.00 5.77
N THR A 25 9.41 -11.05 5.00
CA THR A 25 8.60 -12.28 4.99
C THR A 25 8.61 -12.98 6.34
N ARG A 26 9.78 -13.14 6.96
CA ARG A 26 9.95 -13.72 8.29
C ARG A 26 9.15 -12.96 9.35
N THR A 27 9.22 -11.63 9.34
CA THR A 27 8.54 -10.77 10.32
C THR A 27 7.05 -10.54 10.02
N ARG A 28 6.55 -10.99 8.86
CA ARG A 28 5.15 -10.89 8.40
C ARG A 28 4.55 -12.27 8.11
N ALA A 29 4.94 -13.27 8.89
CA ALA A 29 4.53 -14.66 8.70
C ALA A 29 3.02 -14.89 8.92
N TYR A 30 2.36 -14.08 9.75
CA TYR A 30 0.93 -14.18 10.04
C TYR A 30 0.13 -13.01 9.46
N VAL A 31 -1.15 -13.24 9.23
CA VAL A 31 -2.09 -12.19 8.81
C VAL A 31 -2.73 -11.56 10.04
N PRO A 32 -2.53 -10.27 10.30
CA PRO A 32 -3.20 -9.56 11.39
C PRO A 32 -4.73 -9.60 11.26
N GLU A 33 -5.42 -9.60 12.39
CA GLU A 33 -6.87 -9.69 12.46
C GLU A 33 -7.58 -8.56 11.69
N ASP A 34 -7.03 -7.35 11.78
CA ASP A 34 -7.53 -6.18 11.06
C ASP A 34 -7.50 -6.33 9.53
N ILE A 35 -6.56 -7.13 8.99
CA ILE A 35 -6.54 -7.50 7.57
C ILE A 35 -7.51 -8.64 7.29
N ARG A 36 -7.65 -9.63 8.20
CA ARG A 36 -8.62 -10.72 8.07
C ARG A 36 -10.04 -10.20 7.92
N ASP A 37 -10.42 -9.19 8.69
CA ASP A 37 -11.72 -8.53 8.62
C ASP A 37 -12.03 -7.92 7.26
N LEU A 38 -11.00 -7.54 6.49
CA LEU A 38 -11.17 -7.00 5.14
C LEU A 38 -11.54 -8.10 4.13
N GLY A 39 -11.28 -9.36 4.43
CA GLY A 39 -11.68 -10.50 3.59
C GLY A 39 -13.18 -10.59 3.32
N LYS A 40 -14.02 -10.02 4.19
CA LYS A 40 -15.49 -9.99 4.03
C LYS A 40 -15.99 -9.23 2.79
N TYR A 41 -15.14 -8.43 2.14
CA TYR A 41 -15.50 -7.67 0.94
C TYR A 41 -15.30 -8.46 -0.36
N ALA A 42 -14.67 -9.64 -0.32
CA ALA A 42 -14.48 -10.50 -1.49
C ALA A 42 -15.50 -11.65 -1.48
N PHE A 43 -16.14 -11.88 -2.62
CA PHE A 43 -17.18 -12.90 -2.82
C PHE A 43 -16.79 -13.86 -3.95
N ALA A 44 -17.35 -15.09 -3.93
CA ALA A 44 -17.10 -16.11 -4.95
C ALA A 44 -17.36 -15.57 -6.36
N GLY A 45 -16.53 -16.02 -7.32
CA GLY A 45 -16.60 -15.63 -8.73
C GLY A 45 -15.96 -14.28 -9.07
N GLU A 46 -15.67 -13.41 -8.07
CA GLU A 46 -15.11 -12.07 -8.33
C GLU A 46 -13.64 -12.12 -8.78
N ARG A 47 -13.27 -11.18 -9.65
CA ARG A 47 -11.86 -10.86 -9.97
C ARG A 47 -11.33 -9.87 -8.96
N VAL A 48 -10.30 -10.26 -8.22
CA VAL A 48 -9.74 -9.51 -7.10
C VAL A 48 -8.28 -9.18 -7.38
N LEU A 49 -7.93 -7.91 -7.36
CA LEU A 49 -6.53 -7.44 -7.41
C LEU A 49 -6.03 -7.14 -5.99
N ASP A 50 -4.90 -7.73 -5.61
CA ASP A 50 -4.08 -7.34 -4.46
C ASP A 50 -2.92 -6.49 -4.98
N SER A 51 -3.07 -5.18 -4.92
CA SER A 51 -2.07 -4.22 -5.37
C SER A 51 -1.08 -3.95 -4.25
N GLY A 52 0.20 -4.26 -4.48
CA GLY A 52 1.23 -4.29 -3.44
C GLY A 52 1.11 -5.54 -2.57
N CYS A 53 0.96 -6.71 -3.19
CA CYS A 53 0.71 -7.98 -2.50
C CYS A 53 1.87 -8.50 -1.65
N ALA A 54 3.08 -7.95 -1.85
CA ALA A 54 4.30 -8.37 -1.16
C ALA A 54 4.49 -9.90 -1.26
N ASN A 55 4.65 -10.60 -0.12
CA ASN A 55 4.81 -12.05 -0.02
C ASN A 55 3.47 -12.84 -0.11
N GLY A 56 2.40 -12.24 -0.64
CA GLY A 56 1.09 -12.89 -0.83
C GLY A 56 0.26 -13.04 0.45
N ARG A 57 0.54 -12.26 1.49
CA ARG A 57 -0.12 -12.41 2.80
C ARG A 57 -1.64 -12.26 2.76
N LEU A 58 -2.18 -11.37 1.91
CA LEU A 58 -3.64 -11.20 1.77
C LEU A 58 -4.28 -12.44 1.14
N TYR A 59 -3.59 -13.11 0.23
CA TYR A 59 -4.09 -14.34 -0.39
C TYR A 59 -4.44 -15.42 0.64
N GLU A 60 -3.71 -15.50 1.77
CA GLU A 60 -3.98 -16.46 2.84
C GLU A 60 -5.42 -16.41 3.39
N ILE A 61 -6.04 -15.24 3.37
CA ILE A 61 -7.43 -15.06 3.84
C ILE A 61 -8.46 -15.12 2.70
N LEU A 62 -7.99 -15.09 1.45
CA LEU A 62 -8.86 -15.07 0.28
C LEU A 62 -8.87 -16.40 -0.50
N LYS A 63 -7.89 -17.29 -0.27
CA LYS A 63 -7.69 -18.53 -1.04
C LYS A 63 -8.88 -19.48 -1.07
N ASP A 64 -9.67 -19.50 0.02
CA ASP A 64 -10.82 -20.40 0.17
C ASP A 64 -12.15 -19.73 -0.25
N LYS A 65 -12.11 -18.56 -0.91
CA LYS A 65 -13.31 -17.78 -1.27
C LYS A 65 -13.75 -17.97 -2.74
N GLU A 66 -13.17 -18.94 -3.45
CA GLU A 66 -13.51 -19.22 -4.87
C GLU A 66 -13.44 -17.97 -5.77
N ILE A 67 -12.47 -17.09 -5.53
CA ILE A 67 -12.23 -15.86 -6.29
C ILE A 67 -11.17 -16.07 -7.38
N ASN A 68 -11.19 -15.21 -8.41
CA ASN A 68 -10.09 -15.09 -9.36
C ASN A 68 -9.08 -14.05 -8.82
N TYR A 69 -8.08 -14.52 -8.08
CA TYR A 69 -7.08 -13.67 -7.45
C TYR A 69 -5.92 -13.31 -8.37
N PHE A 70 -5.49 -12.04 -8.30
CA PHE A 70 -4.30 -11.49 -8.95
C PHE A 70 -3.52 -10.65 -7.96
N GLY A 71 -2.26 -11.00 -7.71
CA GLY A 71 -1.35 -10.23 -6.85
C GLY A 71 -0.27 -9.55 -7.68
N ILE A 72 -0.02 -8.27 -7.44
CA ILE A 72 1.10 -7.53 -8.04
C ILE A 72 1.94 -6.85 -6.97
N ASP A 73 3.25 -6.79 -7.22
CA ASP A 73 4.20 -6.00 -6.43
C ASP A 73 5.36 -5.56 -7.30
N ILE A 74 5.99 -4.44 -6.96
CA ILE A 74 7.17 -3.93 -7.66
C ILE A 74 8.43 -4.73 -7.32
N SER A 75 8.48 -5.37 -6.14
CA SER A 75 9.60 -6.17 -5.68
C SER A 75 9.60 -7.57 -6.31
N LYS A 76 10.55 -7.82 -7.21
CA LYS A 76 10.75 -9.14 -7.83
C LYS A 76 10.98 -10.24 -6.79
N LYS A 77 11.76 -9.96 -5.73
CA LYS A 77 12.04 -10.93 -4.67
C LYS A 77 10.81 -11.31 -3.86
N LEU A 78 9.96 -10.33 -3.51
CA LEU A 78 8.70 -10.62 -2.82
C LEU A 78 7.75 -11.45 -3.67
N ILE A 79 7.67 -11.17 -4.98
CA ILE A 79 6.87 -11.96 -5.93
C ILE A 79 7.41 -13.39 -6.07
N GLN A 80 8.73 -13.58 -6.13
CA GLN A 80 9.33 -14.93 -6.12
C GLN A 80 8.92 -15.72 -4.86
N ILE A 81 9.00 -15.09 -3.69
CA ILE A 81 8.57 -15.71 -2.42
C ILE A 81 7.06 -16.02 -2.43
N ALA A 82 6.22 -15.12 -2.94
CA ALA A 82 4.78 -15.33 -3.04
C ALA A 82 4.43 -16.51 -3.96
N ASN A 83 5.08 -16.61 -5.12
CA ASN A 83 4.89 -17.72 -6.07
C ASN A 83 5.34 -19.07 -5.48
N GLN A 84 6.46 -19.10 -4.74
CA GLN A 84 6.92 -20.31 -4.05
C GLN A 84 5.94 -20.75 -2.96
N LYS A 85 5.43 -19.79 -2.20
CA LYS A 85 4.51 -20.05 -1.08
C LYS A 85 3.10 -20.47 -1.56
N TYR A 86 2.63 -19.91 -2.67
CA TYR A 86 1.27 -20.11 -3.18
C TYR A 86 1.26 -20.40 -4.69
N PRO A 87 1.75 -21.58 -5.12
CA PRO A 87 1.96 -21.90 -6.54
C PRO A 87 0.68 -21.96 -7.38
N LYS A 88 -0.49 -22.01 -6.74
CA LYS A 88 -1.79 -21.99 -7.42
C LYS A 88 -2.37 -20.59 -7.65
N ALA A 89 -1.76 -19.56 -7.03
CA ALA A 89 -2.21 -18.18 -7.19
C ALA A 89 -1.41 -17.44 -8.26
N LYS A 90 -1.98 -16.37 -8.80
CA LYS A 90 -1.34 -15.56 -9.84
C LYS A 90 -0.64 -14.36 -9.22
N PHE A 91 0.69 -14.40 -9.14
CA PHE A 91 1.50 -13.27 -8.71
C PHE A 91 2.43 -12.84 -9.84
N GLN A 92 2.54 -11.53 -10.08
CA GLN A 92 3.45 -10.98 -11.07
C GLN A 92 4.10 -9.68 -10.60
N THR A 93 5.33 -9.44 -11.05
CA THR A 93 5.99 -8.16 -10.86
C THR A 93 5.36 -7.13 -11.78
N ALA A 94 4.81 -6.04 -11.21
CA ALA A 94 4.22 -4.96 -11.99
C ALA A 94 4.27 -3.64 -11.21
N ASP A 95 4.28 -2.53 -11.97
CA ASP A 95 4.18 -1.19 -11.43
C ASP A 95 2.70 -0.82 -11.22
N ALA A 96 2.35 -0.48 -9.98
CA ALA A 96 1.00 -0.06 -9.63
C ALA A 96 0.62 1.33 -10.20
N LEU A 97 1.60 2.11 -10.68
CA LEU A 97 1.38 3.37 -11.37
C LEU A 97 1.03 3.18 -12.86
N ASN A 98 1.20 1.96 -13.39
CA ASN A 98 0.87 1.58 -14.77
C ASN A 98 0.45 0.10 -14.79
N LEU A 99 -0.79 -0.17 -14.41
CA LEU A 99 -1.31 -1.53 -14.22
C LEU A 99 -1.45 -2.28 -15.56
N PRO A 100 -0.88 -3.49 -15.71
CA PRO A 100 -0.92 -4.27 -16.96
C PRO A 100 -2.26 -5.02 -17.13
N PHE A 101 -3.37 -4.33 -16.89
CA PHE A 101 -4.72 -4.89 -17.01
C PHE A 101 -5.62 -3.96 -17.80
N SER A 102 -6.62 -4.55 -18.46
CA SER A 102 -7.65 -3.81 -19.19
C SER A 102 -8.50 -2.96 -18.26
N GLU A 103 -9.16 -1.95 -18.81
CA GLU A 103 -10.18 -1.20 -18.11
C GLU A 103 -11.33 -2.12 -17.66
N ASN A 104 -11.92 -1.79 -16.50
CA ASN A 104 -13.12 -2.47 -15.98
C ASN A 104 -12.94 -3.99 -15.82
N PHE A 105 -11.73 -4.44 -15.45
CA PHE A 105 -11.40 -5.86 -15.33
C PHE A 105 -11.73 -6.43 -13.95
N PHE A 106 -11.48 -5.69 -12.86
CA PHE A 106 -11.62 -6.16 -11.50
C PHE A 106 -12.93 -5.75 -10.83
N ASP A 107 -13.46 -6.64 -10.00
CA ASP A 107 -14.61 -6.36 -9.13
C ASP A 107 -14.15 -5.69 -7.83
N LYS A 108 -12.96 -6.06 -7.32
CA LYS A 108 -12.36 -5.53 -6.08
C LYS A 108 -10.87 -5.27 -6.28
N ILE A 109 -10.39 -4.20 -5.65
CA ILE A 109 -8.97 -3.92 -5.49
C ILE A 109 -8.67 -3.74 -4.01
N TYR A 110 -7.72 -4.51 -3.51
CA TYR A 110 -7.12 -4.32 -2.20
C TYR A 110 -5.81 -3.55 -2.35
N SER A 111 -5.65 -2.51 -1.56
CA SER A 111 -4.47 -1.65 -1.49
C SER A 111 -4.02 -1.57 -0.04
N ILE A 112 -3.36 -2.66 0.41
CA ILE A 112 -3.02 -2.86 1.82
C ILE A 112 -1.59 -2.39 2.08
N SER A 113 -1.46 -1.19 2.61
CA SER A 113 -0.16 -0.60 3.01
C SER A 113 0.79 -0.31 1.85
N ILE A 114 0.28 -0.03 0.64
CA ILE A 114 1.08 0.41 -0.51
C ILE A 114 1.03 1.93 -0.69
N LEU A 115 -0.15 2.57 -0.65
CA LEU A 115 -0.33 3.97 -1.05
C LEU A 115 0.59 4.94 -0.29
N HIS A 116 0.91 4.68 0.96
CA HIS A 116 1.81 5.51 1.75
C HIS A 116 3.30 5.33 1.40
N ASN A 117 3.67 4.33 0.58
CA ASN A 117 5.02 4.19 0.03
C ASN A 117 5.18 4.91 -1.32
N ILE A 118 4.11 5.42 -1.89
CA ILE A 118 4.13 6.14 -3.17
C ILE A 118 4.46 7.62 -2.90
N PRO A 119 5.60 8.14 -3.40
CA PRO A 119 6.00 9.52 -3.18
C PRO A 119 5.18 10.47 -4.05
N SER A 120 5.12 11.70 -3.61
CA SER A 120 4.44 12.83 -4.24
C SER A 120 2.92 12.66 -4.45
N ARG A 121 2.20 13.78 -4.34
CA ARG A 121 0.77 13.83 -4.60
C ARG A 121 0.39 13.44 -6.02
N LYS A 122 1.28 13.71 -6.99
CA LYS A 122 1.09 13.37 -8.40
C LYS A 122 1.02 11.85 -8.59
N PHE A 123 1.99 11.11 -8.06
CA PHE A 123 2.05 9.65 -8.19
C PHE A 123 0.96 8.96 -7.35
N GLN A 124 0.65 9.45 -6.16
CA GLN A 124 -0.47 8.94 -5.37
C GLN A 124 -1.80 9.07 -6.12
N LEU A 125 -2.02 10.20 -6.80
CA LEU A 125 -3.23 10.39 -7.62
C LEU A 125 -3.20 9.50 -8.87
N GLN A 126 -2.04 9.34 -9.52
CA GLN A 126 -1.86 8.43 -10.67
C GLN A 126 -2.21 6.99 -10.28
N TYR A 127 -1.68 6.48 -9.16
CA TYR A 127 -2.02 5.17 -8.62
C TYR A 127 -3.53 4.98 -8.45
N LEU A 128 -4.20 5.94 -7.84
CA LEU A 128 -5.65 5.84 -7.64
C LEU A 128 -6.45 5.93 -8.94
N LYS A 129 -5.96 6.68 -9.93
CA LYS A 129 -6.58 6.74 -11.27
C LYS A 129 -6.40 5.40 -12.00
N GLU A 130 -5.23 4.76 -11.92
CA GLU A 130 -5.01 3.42 -12.46
C GLU A 130 -5.91 2.38 -11.78
N ALA A 131 -6.01 2.44 -10.43
CA ALA A 131 -6.96 1.60 -9.71
C ALA A 131 -8.42 1.83 -10.17
N SER A 132 -8.80 3.08 -10.43
CA SER A 132 -10.12 3.40 -10.98
C SER A 132 -10.29 2.88 -12.40
N ARG A 133 -9.28 2.98 -13.25
CA ARG A 133 -9.33 2.53 -14.64
C ARG A 133 -9.62 1.03 -14.72
N VAL A 134 -8.85 0.21 -13.98
CA VAL A 134 -8.98 -1.24 -14.05
C VAL A 134 -10.15 -1.82 -13.23
N LEU A 135 -10.72 -1.03 -12.32
CA LEU A 135 -11.89 -1.41 -11.54
C LEU A 135 -13.17 -1.26 -12.36
N LYS A 136 -14.08 -2.23 -12.30
CA LYS A 136 -15.41 -2.14 -12.93
C LYS A 136 -16.24 -0.99 -12.34
N PRO A 137 -17.16 -0.38 -13.12
CA PRO A 137 -18.19 0.47 -12.54
C PRO A 137 -18.90 -0.25 -11.39
N GLY A 138 -19.09 0.43 -10.27
CA GLY A 138 -19.65 -0.19 -9.07
C GLY A 138 -18.70 -1.05 -8.23
N GLY A 139 -17.49 -1.35 -8.71
CA GLY A 139 -16.47 -2.10 -7.99
C GLY A 139 -15.91 -1.36 -6.76
N LEU A 140 -15.26 -2.09 -5.86
CA LEU A 140 -14.76 -1.53 -4.59
C LEU A 140 -13.25 -1.46 -4.53
N LEU A 141 -12.74 -0.32 -4.06
CA LEU A 141 -11.37 -0.12 -3.63
C LEU A 141 -11.33 -0.20 -2.10
N ILE A 142 -10.53 -1.14 -1.57
CA ILE A 142 -10.32 -1.38 -0.16
C ILE A 142 -8.91 -0.91 0.20
N LEU A 143 -8.81 0.21 0.91
CA LEU A 143 -7.54 0.84 1.28
C LEU A 143 -7.23 0.66 2.76
N ARG A 144 -5.94 0.41 3.05
CA ARG A 144 -5.36 0.49 4.39
C ARG A 144 -4.01 1.19 4.31
N VAL A 145 -3.83 2.24 5.12
CA VAL A 145 -2.54 2.92 5.32
C VAL A 145 -2.21 3.01 6.80
N TRP A 146 -0.93 3.15 7.14
CA TRP A 146 -0.53 3.34 8.53
C TRP A 146 -0.94 4.72 9.03
N ASP A 147 -1.45 4.79 10.29
CA ASP A 147 -1.70 6.06 10.99
C ASP A 147 -0.45 6.47 11.79
N PHE A 148 0.50 7.11 11.11
CA PHE A 148 1.74 7.57 11.72
C PHE A 148 1.52 8.62 12.81
N TRP A 149 0.46 9.41 12.71
CA TRP A 149 0.15 10.48 13.65
C TRP A 149 -0.16 9.98 15.07
N ARG A 150 -0.56 8.72 15.21
CA ARG A 150 -0.89 8.09 16.49
C ARG A 150 0.22 7.16 17.01
N ARG A 151 1.34 7.08 16.32
CA ARG A 151 2.51 6.28 16.74
C ARG A 151 3.56 7.22 17.30
N LYS A 152 3.84 7.18 18.63
CA LYS A 152 4.78 8.09 19.32
C LYS A 152 6.15 8.18 18.61
N ALA A 153 6.71 7.04 18.21
CA ALA A 153 8.00 7.01 17.50
C ALA A 153 7.92 7.69 16.12
N ALA A 154 6.83 7.46 15.37
CA ALA A 154 6.63 8.05 14.05
C ALA A 154 6.36 9.57 14.12
N PHE A 155 5.66 10.02 15.15
CA PHE A 155 5.43 11.46 15.38
C PHE A 155 6.74 12.24 15.51
N LYS A 156 7.74 11.69 16.24
CA LYS A 156 9.08 12.30 16.33
C LYS A 156 9.76 12.40 14.95
N LEU A 157 9.60 11.39 14.09
CA LEU A 157 10.12 11.44 12.72
C LEU A 157 9.43 12.53 11.89
N ILE A 158 8.10 12.64 12.00
CA ILE A 158 7.34 13.71 11.31
C ILE A 158 7.86 15.08 11.72
N LEU A 159 8.03 15.35 13.02
CA LEU A 159 8.58 16.61 13.50
C LEU A 159 9.99 16.88 12.96
N LYS A 160 10.89 15.87 13.04
CA LYS A 160 12.25 15.96 12.50
C LYS A 160 12.26 16.34 11.02
N HIS A 161 11.52 15.60 10.17
CA HIS A 161 11.53 15.83 8.72
C HIS A 161 10.81 17.13 8.34
N THR A 162 9.75 17.52 9.08
CA THR A 162 9.10 18.82 8.91
C THR A 162 10.07 19.96 9.21
N PHE A 163 10.84 19.88 10.30
CA PHE A 163 11.85 20.87 10.63
C PHE A 163 12.94 20.96 9.56
N LEU A 164 13.49 19.81 9.12
CA LEU A 164 14.48 19.78 8.04
C LEU A 164 13.95 20.40 6.74
N LYS A 165 12.66 20.22 6.44
CA LYS A 165 12.00 20.87 5.30
C LYS A 165 11.94 22.39 5.45
N LEU A 166 11.56 22.87 6.63
CA LEU A 166 11.46 24.31 6.92
C LEU A 166 12.78 25.04 6.77
N ILE A 167 13.91 24.39 7.11
CA ILE A 167 15.26 24.95 6.96
C ILE A 167 15.93 24.58 5.61
N ASN A 168 15.14 24.16 4.61
CA ASN A 168 15.60 23.76 3.27
C ASN A 168 16.69 22.67 3.23
N ARG A 169 16.77 21.82 4.26
CA ARG A 169 17.68 20.65 4.33
C ARG A 169 17.02 19.32 3.98
N SER A 170 15.83 19.34 3.37
CA SER A 170 15.14 18.12 2.91
C SER A 170 14.40 18.37 1.59
N LYS A 171 14.53 17.44 0.64
CA LYS A 171 13.76 17.39 -0.61
C LYS A 171 12.37 16.75 -0.43
N LEU A 172 12.11 16.12 0.73
CA LEU A 172 10.81 15.51 1.06
C LEU A 172 9.69 16.57 1.12
N ASP A 173 8.46 16.16 0.84
CA ASP A 173 7.30 16.99 1.12
C ASP A 173 6.95 16.99 2.62
N PHE A 174 6.09 17.91 3.04
CA PHE A 174 5.54 17.88 4.40
C PHE A 174 4.82 16.55 4.63
N LYS A 175 4.94 16.02 5.87
CA LYS A 175 4.40 14.71 6.29
C LYS A 175 5.10 13.49 5.69
N ASP A 176 6.16 13.67 4.93
CA ASP A 176 7.00 12.58 4.45
C ASP A 176 8.10 12.26 5.45
N VAL A 177 8.39 10.97 5.60
CA VAL A 177 9.42 10.49 6.52
C VAL A 177 10.18 9.30 5.93
N PHE A 178 11.42 9.12 6.39
CA PHE A 178 12.12 7.85 6.27
C PHE A 178 11.98 7.03 7.56
N VAL A 179 11.62 5.76 7.40
CA VAL A 179 11.49 4.82 8.52
C VAL A 179 12.54 3.72 8.35
N PRO A 180 13.50 3.61 9.29
CA PRO A 180 14.53 2.61 9.18
C PRO A 180 13.94 1.20 9.33
N TRP A 181 14.45 0.28 8.50
CA TRP A 181 14.30 -1.16 8.69
C TRP A 181 15.57 -1.69 9.33
N LYS A 182 15.42 -2.32 10.50
CA LYS A 182 16.55 -2.87 11.25
C LYS A 182 16.58 -4.39 11.14
N SER A 183 17.77 -4.95 10.99
CA SER A 183 18.01 -6.39 11.14
C SER A 183 17.75 -6.85 12.57
N SER A 184 17.72 -8.15 12.80
CA SER A 184 17.66 -8.75 14.14
C SER A 184 18.81 -8.29 15.05
N GLY A 185 20.00 -7.96 14.47
CA GLY A 185 21.14 -7.37 15.18
C GLY A 185 21.09 -5.85 15.38
N GLY A 186 19.96 -5.17 15.06
CA GLY A 186 19.78 -3.74 15.25
C GLY A 186 20.42 -2.84 14.17
N LYS A 187 21.18 -3.39 13.20
CA LYS A 187 21.75 -2.64 12.08
C LYS A 187 20.66 -2.16 11.13
N ILE A 188 20.70 -0.89 10.72
CA ILE A 188 19.80 -0.35 9.69
C ILE A 188 20.19 -0.96 8.34
N ILE A 189 19.24 -1.66 7.69
CA ILE A 189 19.41 -2.28 6.37
C ILE A 189 18.86 -1.38 5.28
N ALA A 190 17.73 -0.72 5.52
CA ALA A 190 17.05 0.17 4.58
C ALA A 190 16.38 1.33 5.30
N GLU A 191 16.19 2.43 4.58
CA GLU A 191 15.43 3.59 5.06
C GLU A 191 14.25 3.82 4.11
N ARG A 192 13.10 3.23 4.46
CA ARG A 192 11.92 3.23 3.59
C ARG A 192 11.18 4.56 3.66
N TYR A 193 10.81 5.06 2.50
CA TYR A 193 9.97 6.24 2.38
C TYR A 193 8.53 5.96 2.80
N PHE A 194 7.90 6.92 3.51
CA PHE A 194 6.49 6.92 3.83
C PHE A 194 5.89 8.32 3.81
N HIS A 195 4.68 8.42 3.26
CA HIS A 195 3.81 9.58 3.43
C HIS A 195 2.85 9.35 4.61
N CYS A 196 2.80 10.29 5.55
CA CYS A 196 2.00 10.19 6.78
C CYS A 196 0.60 10.76 6.57
N PHE A 197 -0.28 9.96 5.96
CA PHE A 197 -1.67 10.37 5.71
C PHE A 197 -2.43 10.73 6.99
N THR A 198 -3.23 11.79 6.91
CA THR A 198 -4.38 11.96 7.80
C THR A 198 -5.63 11.32 7.17
N LYS A 199 -6.64 11.05 8.01
CA LYS A 199 -7.91 10.47 7.55
C LYS A 199 -8.59 11.33 6.49
N MET A 200 -8.62 12.65 6.72
CA MET A 200 -9.22 13.63 5.80
C MET A 200 -8.43 13.73 4.48
N GLU A 201 -7.11 13.74 4.56
CA GLU A 201 -6.25 13.80 3.38
C GLU A 201 -6.42 12.58 2.47
N LEU A 202 -6.44 11.37 3.06
CA LEU A 202 -6.69 10.13 2.32
C LEU A 202 -8.06 10.18 1.61
N GLU A 203 -9.09 10.60 2.33
CA GLU A 203 -10.45 10.72 1.78
C GLU A 203 -10.51 11.71 0.61
N ASN A 204 -9.92 12.89 0.77
CA ASN A 204 -9.90 13.92 -0.27
C ASN A 204 -9.12 13.46 -1.51
N LEU A 205 -8.01 12.71 -1.31
CA LEU A 205 -7.25 12.14 -2.42
C LEU A 205 -8.06 11.13 -3.21
N VAL A 206 -8.75 10.21 -2.52
CA VAL A 206 -9.59 9.18 -3.12
C VAL A 206 -10.79 9.80 -3.87
N LYS A 207 -11.43 10.82 -3.29
CA LYS A 207 -12.49 11.60 -3.97
C LYS A 207 -11.97 12.31 -5.23
N LYS A 208 -10.77 12.91 -5.16
CA LYS A 208 -10.13 13.57 -6.32
C LYS A 208 -9.83 12.59 -7.47
N ALA A 209 -9.61 11.33 -7.15
CA ALA A 209 -9.42 10.25 -8.14
C ALA A 209 -10.75 9.75 -8.75
N GLY A 210 -11.91 10.31 -8.38
CA GLY A 210 -13.22 9.98 -8.93
C GLY A 210 -14.00 8.93 -8.13
N PHE A 211 -13.51 8.47 -7.00
CA PHE A 211 -14.23 7.49 -6.18
C PHE A 211 -15.26 8.10 -5.25
N LYS A 212 -16.35 7.37 -4.99
CA LYS A 212 -17.32 7.66 -3.93
C LYS A 212 -16.93 6.93 -2.66
N VAL A 213 -16.49 7.67 -1.63
CA VAL A 213 -16.11 7.09 -0.33
C VAL A 213 -17.36 6.56 0.39
N LYS A 214 -17.32 5.28 0.82
CA LYS A 214 -18.39 4.60 1.54
C LYS A 214 -18.13 4.57 3.04
N LYS A 215 -16.87 4.34 3.44
CA LYS A 215 -16.47 4.26 4.85
C LYS A 215 -15.02 4.72 4.99
N ASN A 216 -14.73 5.47 6.05
CA ASN A 216 -13.38 5.90 6.40
C ASN A 216 -13.24 5.91 7.92
N TRP A 217 -12.39 5.01 8.48
CA TRP A 217 -12.26 4.83 9.93
C TRP A 217 -10.82 4.54 10.33
N ARG A 218 -10.56 4.61 11.64
CA ARG A 218 -9.33 4.17 12.27
C ARG A 218 -9.57 2.88 13.01
N GLY A 219 -8.58 1.98 13.03
CA GLY A 219 -8.65 0.69 13.71
C GLY A 219 -7.31 -0.03 13.75
N GLY A 220 -7.34 -1.26 14.26
CA GLY A 220 -6.18 -2.12 14.50
C GLY A 220 -6.17 -2.59 15.95
N LYS A 221 -5.29 -3.56 16.32
CA LYS A 221 -5.17 -4.05 17.72
C LYS A 221 -4.76 -2.93 18.68
N ASP A 222 -3.88 -2.04 18.23
CA ASP A 222 -3.58 -0.80 18.92
C ASP A 222 -4.52 0.27 18.38
N PRO A 223 -5.41 0.87 19.19
CA PRO A 223 -6.34 1.90 18.74
C PRO A 223 -5.62 3.00 17.95
N GLY A 224 -6.01 3.19 16.70
CA GLY A 224 -5.50 4.25 15.85
C GLY A 224 -4.18 3.97 15.14
N THR A 225 -3.74 2.73 14.98
CA THR A 225 -2.50 2.40 14.26
C THR A 225 -2.64 2.38 12.74
N ASN A 226 -3.86 2.26 12.20
CA ASN A 226 -4.13 2.23 10.77
C ASN A 226 -5.38 3.05 10.41
N ILE A 227 -5.39 3.59 9.19
CA ILE A 227 -6.54 4.22 8.55
C ILE A 227 -7.03 3.30 7.47
N TYR A 228 -8.33 3.04 7.47
CA TYR A 228 -9.03 2.19 6.50
C TYR A 228 -10.01 3.04 5.71
N LEU A 229 -10.13 2.76 4.43
CA LEU A 229 -11.11 3.41 3.58
C LEU A 229 -11.68 2.42 2.58
N ILE A 230 -13.00 2.41 2.45
CA ILE A 230 -13.73 1.70 1.40
C ILE A 230 -14.33 2.74 0.46
N ALA A 231 -14.01 2.62 -0.80
CA ALA A 231 -14.56 3.49 -1.83
C ALA A 231 -15.12 2.67 -2.99
N LYS A 232 -16.10 3.24 -3.70
CA LYS A 232 -16.77 2.62 -4.84
C LYS A 232 -16.47 3.46 -6.09
N LYS A 233 -16.11 2.80 -7.21
CA LYS A 233 -16.12 3.45 -8.50
C LYS A 233 -17.56 3.78 -8.87
N PRO A 234 -17.91 5.01 -9.29
CA PRO A 234 -19.24 5.33 -9.82
C PRO A 234 -19.65 4.41 -10.97
N LEU A 235 -20.96 4.34 -11.23
CA LEU A 235 -21.53 3.65 -12.40
C LEU A 235 -21.23 4.40 -13.68
#